data_97b1d32e7de5ec9603ec83bb12db4a84
#
_entry.id   97b1d32e7de5ec9603ec83bb12db4a84
#
_cell.length_a   1.000
_cell.length_b   1.000
_cell.length_c   1.000
_cell.angle_alpha   90.00
_cell.angle_beta   90.00
_cell.angle_gamma   90.00
#
_symmetry.space_group_name_H-M   'P 1'
#
loop_
_entity.id
_entity.type
_entity.pdbx_description
1 polymer ?
#
loop_
_entity_poly.entity_id
_entity_poly.type
_entity_poly.pdbx_seq_one_letter_code
_entity_poly.pdbx_strand_id
1 'polypeptide(L)'
;MESKLVLYNTLTRRKEEFEPLTPGRVGMYVCGPTVYGDPHLGHARPAVTFDLLFRYLKACGYKVRYVRNITDVGHLEHDADEGEDKIAKKARLEQLEPMEVAHYYTERYHRAMEALNVETPSIEPYASGHIIEQIEFVKKILADGFAYESNGSVYFDVEKYNRKYNYGRLSGRNLDDIVANTRELDGQSDKRHSYDFALWKKASPEHIMRWPSPWSEGFPGWHMECSAMSTRYLGERFDIHGGGMDLMFPHHECEIAQSTAALGHDSARYWVHNNMITINGQKMGKSLGNFITLEELFTGSHKLLAQAYSPMTIRFFVLQAQYRSTLDFSNEALQAAEKGLDRLMKGVEALGRIKPADVSTVNPAELEERCRAAMDDDLNSPMVISALFDWVRVINQLAEGRQTITAADLETLKTTVRRYAFDILGLRDEKAAGSASGRDYVTPLVEMLLDERLKARAAKDWAASDRIRDGLAAAGIRVKDRKAGSDWELE
;
A
#
# COMPACT_ATOMS: atom_id res chain seq x y z
N MET A 1 4.79 25.46 5.49
CA MET A 1 6.21 25.27 5.10
C MET A 1 6.24 25.04 3.62
N GLU A 2 7.02 25.80 2.86
CA GLU A 2 7.24 25.45 1.45
C GLU A 2 8.05 24.13 1.42
N SER A 3 7.42 23.08 0.93
CA SER A 3 8.09 21.80 0.69
C SER A 3 8.92 21.94 -0.60
N LYS A 4 10.14 21.44 -0.56
CA LYS A 4 11.00 21.29 -1.74
C LYS A 4 11.05 19.83 -2.15
N LEU A 5 9.88 19.15 -2.12
CA LEU A 5 9.77 17.75 -2.49
C LEU A 5 10.33 17.53 -3.90
N VAL A 6 11.26 16.63 -3.99
CA VAL A 6 11.81 16.12 -5.26
C VAL A 6 11.33 14.69 -5.44
N LEU A 7 10.82 14.34 -6.62
CA LEU A 7 10.39 12.98 -6.95
C LEU A 7 11.18 12.46 -8.14
N TYR A 8 11.53 11.19 -8.12
CA TYR A 8 12.08 10.53 -9.29
C TYR A 8 10.95 10.25 -10.30
N ASN A 9 11.02 10.91 -11.45
CA ASN A 9 10.08 10.72 -12.54
C ASN A 9 10.62 9.64 -13.49
N THR A 10 9.95 8.50 -13.56
CA THR A 10 10.37 7.38 -14.42
C THR A 10 10.37 7.75 -15.90
N LEU A 11 9.47 8.64 -16.33
CA LEU A 11 9.37 9.07 -17.71
C LEU A 11 10.62 9.84 -18.16
N THR A 12 11.13 10.72 -17.32
CA THR A 12 12.32 11.53 -17.61
C THR A 12 13.61 10.90 -17.09
N ARG A 13 13.48 9.90 -16.19
CA ARG A 13 14.59 9.21 -15.49
C ARG A 13 15.45 10.15 -14.66
N ARG A 14 14.83 11.18 -14.07
CA ARG A 14 15.49 12.20 -13.25
C ARG A 14 14.69 12.47 -11.99
N LYS A 15 15.39 12.92 -10.96
CA LYS A 15 14.77 13.57 -9.83
C LYS A 15 14.37 14.99 -10.25
N GLU A 16 13.11 15.34 -10.03
CA GLU A 16 12.53 16.62 -10.42
C GLU A 16 11.83 17.24 -9.22
N GLU A 17 11.94 18.55 -9.07
CA GLU A 17 11.17 19.28 -8.06
C GLU A 17 9.67 19.12 -8.34
N PHE A 18 8.93 18.78 -7.31
CA PHE A 18 7.50 18.54 -7.45
C PHE A 18 6.73 19.86 -7.50
N GLU A 19 6.13 20.13 -8.64
CA GLU A 19 5.25 21.26 -8.89
C GLU A 19 3.87 20.74 -9.30
N PRO A 20 2.82 20.94 -8.50
CA PRO A 20 1.49 20.54 -8.88
C PRO A 20 0.95 21.36 -10.04
N LEU A 21 0.13 20.75 -10.90
CA LEU A 21 -0.56 21.43 -12.02
C LEU A 21 -1.49 22.54 -11.50
N THR A 22 -2.05 22.37 -10.34
CA THR A 22 -2.90 23.37 -9.67
C THR A 22 -2.31 23.69 -8.31
N PRO A 23 -1.96 24.96 -8.02
CA PRO A 23 -1.37 25.34 -6.74
C PRO A 23 -2.18 24.83 -5.54
N GLY A 24 -1.51 24.18 -4.59
CA GLY A 24 -2.11 23.65 -3.37
C GLY A 24 -2.99 22.40 -3.54
N ARG A 25 -3.13 21.85 -4.76
CA ARG A 25 -3.91 20.64 -5.04
C ARG A 25 -3.07 19.62 -5.81
N VAL A 26 -3.27 18.35 -5.53
CA VAL A 26 -2.57 17.25 -6.20
C VAL A 26 -3.59 16.20 -6.62
N GLY A 27 -3.57 15.82 -7.90
CA GLY A 27 -4.25 14.65 -8.43
C GLY A 27 -3.29 13.46 -8.49
N MET A 28 -3.58 12.38 -7.79
CA MET A 28 -2.77 11.17 -7.76
C MET A 28 -3.62 9.95 -8.14
N TYR A 29 -3.20 9.22 -9.17
CA TYR A 29 -3.78 7.93 -9.56
C TYR A 29 -2.77 6.82 -9.32
N VAL A 30 -3.20 5.73 -8.74
CA VAL A 30 -2.37 4.53 -8.52
C VAL A 30 -3.13 3.31 -8.99
N CYS A 31 -2.50 2.48 -9.83
CA CYS A 31 -3.09 1.21 -10.23
C CYS A 31 -3.34 0.31 -9.02
N GLY A 32 -4.57 -0.14 -8.90
CA GLY A 32 -5.03 -0.99 -7.81
C GLY A 32 -4.93 -2.48 -8.10
N PRO A 33 -5.45 -3.32 -7.21
CA PRO A 33 -5.37 -4.78 -7.35
C PRO A 33 -6.38 -5.32 -8.36
N THR A 34 -6.03 -6.46 -8.99
CA THR A 34 -7.03 -7.35 -9.60
C THR A 34 -7.54 -8.31 -8.53
N VAL A 35 -8.85 -8.31 -8.28
CA VAL A 35 -9.46 -8.97 -7.12
C VAL A 35 -9.92 -10.39 -7.41
N TYR A 36 -8.96 -11.29 -7.67
CA TYR A 36 -9.20 -12.72 -7.91
C TYR A 36 -8.51 -13.65 -6.89
N GLY A 37 -7.86 -13.09 -5.90
CA GLY A 37 -7.12 -13.83 -4.88
C GLY A 37 -6.70 -12.97 -3.71
N ASP A 38 -6.22 -13.63 -2.66
CA ASP A 38 -5.79 -12.96 -1.44
C ASP A 38 -4.67 -11.96 -1.69
N PRO A 39 -4.71 -10.81 -0.99
CA PRO A 39 -3.62 -9.86 -1.04
C PRO A 39 -2.33 -10.48 -0.50
N HIS A 40 -1.24 -10.20 -1.17
CA HIS A 40 0.07 -10.76 -0.87
C HIS A 40 1.12 -9.65 -0.67
N LEU A 41 2.33 -10.05 -0.32
CA LEU A 41 3.43 -9.13 -0.03
C LEU A 41 3.72 -8.16 -1.18
N GLY A 42 3.52 -8.60 -2.44
CA GLY A 42 3.63 -7.73 -3.61
C GLY A 42 2.61 -6.59 -3.67
N HIS A 43 1.43 -6.75 -3.04
CA HIS A 43 0.45 -5.68 -2.89
C HIS A 43 0.81 -4.71 -1.73
N ALA A 44 1.46 -5.22 -0.67
CA ALA A 44 1.86 -4.37 0.45
C ALA A 44 2.90 -3.32 0.03
N ARG A 45 3.82 -3.66 -0.87
CA ARG A 45 4.88 -2.76 -1.31
C ARG A 45 4.35 -1.46 -1.93
N PRO A 46 3.56 -1.49 -3.03
CA PRO A 46 2.97 -0.28 -3.61
C PRO A 46 2.00 0.39 -2.63
N ALA A 47 1.19 -0.36 -1.89
CA ALA A 47 0.25 0.22 -0.96
C ALA A 47 0.93 1.10 0.11
N VAL A 48 1.98 0.60 0.77
CA VAL A 48 2.75 1.36 1.76
C VAL A 48 3.53 2.51 1.11
N THR A 49 4.09 2.31 -0.10
CA THR A 49 4.84 3.34 -0.81
C THR A 49 3.96 4.54 -1.17
N PHE A 50 2.78 4.29 -1.75
CA PHE A 50 1.89 5.38 -2.17
C PHE A 50 1.10 5.96 -1.00
N ASP A 51 0.88 5.21 0.09
CA ASP A 51 0.40 5.76 1.36
C ASP A 51 1.41 6.73 1.98
N LEU A 52 2.71 6.40 1.94
CA LEU A 52 3.78 7.31 2.38
C LEU A 52 3.77 8.61 1.58
N LEU A 53 3.67 8.54 0.25
CA LEU A 53 3.57 9.70 -0.62
C LEU A 53 2.32 10.51 -0.32
N PHE A 54 1.16 9.87 -0.18
CA PHE A 54 -0.11 10.51 0.11
C PHE A 54 -0.06 11.26 1.45
N ARG A 55 0.44 10.61 2.52
CA ARG A 55 0.61 11.22 3.83
C ARG A 55 1.59 12.40 3.80
N TYR A 56 2.71 12.25 3.09
CA TYR A 56 3.69 13.32 3.00
C TYR A 56 3.17 14.53 2.23
N LEU A 57 2.50 14.34 1.10
CA LEU A 57 1.85 15.44 0.36
C LEU A 57 0.84 16.20 1.25
N LYS A 58 0.05 15.48 2.05
CA LYS A 58 -0.87 16.11 3.03
C LYS A 58 -0.10 16.88 4.11
N ALA A 59 0.99 16.32 4.63
CA ALA A 59 1.85 16.98 5.62
C ALA A 59 2.52 18.25 5.05
N CYS A 60 2.79 18.30 3.74
CA CYS A 60 3.24 19.49 3.02
C CYS A 60 2.13 20.54 2.78
N GLY A 61 0.88 20.24 3.16
CA GLY A 61 -0.25 21.17 3.05
C GLY A 61 -1.06 21.04 1.75
N TYR A 62 -0.77 20.07 0.89
CA TYR A 62 -1.55 19.85 -0.33
C TYR A 62 -2.92 19.20 -0.02
N LYS A 63 -3.94 19.60 -0.76
CA LYS A 63 -5.22 18.87 -0.87
C LYS A 63 -5.07 17.82 -1.95
N VAL A 64 -4.90 16.57 -1.54
CA VAL A 64 -4.68 15.45 -2.46
C VAL A 64 -5.98 14.76 -2.79
N ARG A 65 -6.29 14.60 -4.09
CA ARG A 65 -7.31 13.68 -4.58
C ARG A 65 -6.60 12.41 -5.03
N TYR A 66 -6.66 11.39 -4.18
CA TYR A 66 -6.06 10.09 -4.43
C TYR A 66 -7.12 9.15 -5.00
N VAL A 67 -6.87 8.61 -6.19
CA VAL A 67 -7.71 7.63 -6.88
C VAL A 67 -6.92 6.32 -7.01
N ARG A 68 -7.52 5.21 -6.60
CA ARG A 68 -6.96 3.87 -6.78
C ARG A 68 -8.10 2.96 -7.25
N ASN A 69 -7.94 2.31 -8.38
CA ASN A 69 -9.00 1.46 -8.92
C ASN A 69 -9.03 0.07 -8.28
N ILE A 70 -10.14 -0.62 -8.50
CA ILE A 70 -10.30 -2.06 -8.35
C ILE A 70 -10.54 -2.65 -9.74
N THR A 71 -9.64 -3.55 -10.16
CA THR A 71 -9.81 -4.30 -11.40
C THR A 71 -10.64 -5.54 -11.13
N ASP A 72 -11.90 -5.48 -11.52
CA ASP A 72 -12.90 -6.53 -11.34
C ASP A 72 -13.38 -7.15 -12.65
N VAL A 73 -12.75 -6.80 -13.79
CA VAL A 73 -13.02 -7.34 -15.14
C VAL A 73 -11.84 -7.10 -16.08
N GLY A 74 -11.76 -7.88 -17.15
CA GLY A 74 -10.90 -7.59 -18.30
C GLY A 74 -9.41 -7.92 -18.13
N HIS A 75 -9.00 -8.48 -17.00
CA HIS A 75 -7.63 -8.90 -16.78
C HIS A 75 -7.46 -10.39 -17.07
N LEU A 76 -6.96 -10.69 -18.27
CA LEU A 76 -6.80 -12.04 -18.75
C LEU A 76 -5.53 -12.73 -18.19
N GLU A 77 -5.48 -14.06 -18.32
CA GLU A 77 -4.30 -14.83 -17.90
C GLU A 77 -3.04 -14.40 -18.65
N HIS A 78 -1.90 -14.54 -17.98
CA HIS A 78 -0.57 -14.20 -18.49
C HIS A 78 -0.38 -12.71 -18.88
N ASP A 79 -1.30 -11.82 -18.41
CA ASP A 79 -1.30 -10.38 -18.75
C ASP A 79 -1.34 -10.14 -20.27
N ALA A 80 -2.00 -11.05 -20.99
CA ALA A 80 -2.16 -11.08 -22.43
C ALA A 80 -3.56 -10.63 -22.85
N ASP A 81 -3.77 -10.44 -24.17
CA ASP A 81 -5.09 -10.13 -24.73
C ASP A 81 -5.92 -11.39 -25.04
N GLU A 82 -5.43 -12.55 -24.69
CA GLU A 82 -6.05 -13.86 -24.91
C GLU A 82 -5.95 -14.72 -23.66
N GLY A 83 -6.90 -15.63 -23.50
CA GLY A 83 -7.02 -16.47 -22.32
C GLY A 83 -8.31 -16.21 -21.55
N GLU A 84 -8.49 -16.93 -20.46
CA GLU A 84 -9.63 -16.77 -19.58
C GLU A 84 -9.43 -15.56 -18.65
N ASP A 85 -10.47 -14.78 -18.39
CA ASP A 85 -10.44 -13.73 -17.37
C ASP A 85 -10.13 -14.33 -15.99
N LYS A 86 -9.19 -13.73 -15.24
CA LYS A 86 -8.70 -14.25 -13.96
C LYS A 86 -9.80 -14.42 -12.93
N ILE A 87 -10.78 -13.50 -12.91
CA ILE A 87 -11.92 -13.55 -11.98
C ILE A 87 -12.93 -14.60 -12.43
N ALA A 88 -13.26 -14.65 -13.74
CA ALA A 88 -14.15 -15.64 -14.29
C ALA A 88 -13.61 -17.06 -14.09
N LYS A 89 -12.31 -17.28 -14.31
CA LYS A 89 -11.65 -18.55 -14.04
C LYS A 89 -11.76 -18.95 -12.57
N LYS A 90 -11.50 -18.02 -11.65
CA LYS A 90 -11.61 -18.27 -10.22
C LYS A 90 -13.04 -18.60 -9.82
N ALA A 91 -14.03 -17.84 -10.33
CA ALA A 91 -15.44 -18.09 -10.10
C ALA A 91 -15.88 -19.49 -10.57
N ARG A 92 -15.48 -19.87 -11.77
CA ARG A 92 -15.78 -21.21 -12.32
C ARG A 92 -15.17 -22.32 -11.46
N LEU A 93 -13.93 -22.17 -11.00
CA LEU A 93 -13.25 -23.16 -10.15
C LEU A 93 -13.91 -23.30 -8.77
N GLU A 94 -14.47 -22.22 -8.23
CA GLU A 94 -15.12 -22.18 -6.92
C GLU A 94 -16.64 -22.32 -6.99
N GLN A 95 -17.22 -22.44 -8.21
CA GLN A 95 -18.67 -22.51 -8.46
C GLN A 95 -19.43 -21.28 -7.92
N LEU A 96 -18.84 -20.09 -8.12
CA LEU A 96 -19.37 -18.80 -7.73
C LEU A 96 -19.66 -17.93 -8.96
N GLU A 97 -20.40 -16.82 -8.76
CA GLU A 97 -20.51 -15.77 -9.75
C GLU A 97 -19.25 -14.87 -9.73
N PRO A 98 -18.76 -14.35 -10.87
CA PRO A 98 -17.57 -13.49 -10.91
C PRO A 98 -17.62 -12.31 -9.94
N MET A 99 -18.80 -11.69 -9.76
CA MET A 99 -18.98 -10.55 -8.85
C MET A 99 -18.92 -10.96 -7.37
N GLU A 100 -19.28 -12.21 -7.01
CA GLU A 100 -19.07 -12.73 -5.65
C GLU A 100 -17.56 -12.86 -5.36
N VAL A 101 -16.80 -13.39 -6.31
CA VAL A 101 -15.33 -13.47 -6.21
C VAL A 101 -14.72 -12.08 -6.07
N ALA A 102 -15.08 -11.15 -6.94
CA ALA A 102 -14.58 -9.78 -6.91
C ALA A 102 -14.89 -9.09 -5.57
N HIS A 103 -16.12 -9.21 -5.08
CA HIS A 103 -16.55 -8.65 -3.79
C HIS A 103 -15.77 -9.25 -2.63
N TYR A 104 -15.70 -10.58 -2.55
CA TYR A 104 -15.00 -11.31 -1.49
C TYR A 104 -13.52 -10.90 -1.37
N TYR A 105 -12.79 -10.88 -2.48
CA TYR A 105 -11.36 -10.54 -2.45
C TYR A 105 -11.11 -9.04 -2.30
N THR A 106 -12.03 -8.18 -2.73
CA THR A 106 -11.98 -6.74 -2.42
C THR A 106 -12.05 -6.48 -0.92
N GLU A 107 -12.98 -7.12 -0.22
CA GLU A 107 -13.07 -6.98 1.25
C GLU A 107 -11.79 -7.48 1.95
N ARG A 108 -11.25 -8.60 1.52
CA ARG A 108 -9.99 -9.13 2.07
C ARG A 108 -8.81 -8.20 1.80
N TYR A 109 -8.79 -7.58 0.63
CA TYR A 109 -7.80 -6.56 0.30
C TYR A 109 -7.94 -5.34 1.24
N HIS A 110 -9.14 -4.83 1.43
CA HIS A 110 -9.38 -3.68 2.31
C HIS A 110 -8.96 -3.97 3.76
N ARG A 111 -9.33 -5.14 4.31
CA ARG A 111 -8.92 -5.55 5.66
C ARG A 111 -7.40 -5.62 5.80
N ALA A 112 -6.71 -6.15 4.79
CA ALA A 112 -5.26 -6.21 4.83
C ALA A 112 -4.61 -4.81 4.74
N MET A 113 -5.18 -3.90 3.94
CA MET A 113 -4.72 -2.50 3.86
C MET A 113 -4.97 -1.74 5.17
N GLU A 114 -6.11 -1.93 5.80
CA GLU A 114 -6.44 -1.37 7.12
C GLU A 114 -5.46 -1.86 8.19
N ALA A 115 -5.18 -3.18 8.21
CA ALA A 115 -4.20 -3.77 9.13
C ALA A 115 -2.81 -3.13 8.95
N LEU A 116 -2.39 -2.89 7.71
CA LEU A 116 -1.15 -2.19 7.38
C LEU A 116 -1.20 -0.68 7.65
N ASN A 117 -2.30 -0.13 8.16
CA ASN A 117 -2.53 1.31 8.34
C ASN A 117 -2.37 2.13 7.06
N VAL A 118 -2.76 1.57 5.92
CA VAL A 118 -2.84 2.31 4.65
C VAL A 118 -4.12 3.16 4.67
N GLU A 119 -3.98 4.45 4.40
CA GLU A 119 -5.13 5.36 4.33
C GLU A 119 -6.00 5.03 3.11
N THR A 120 -7.32 5.11 3.30
CA THR A 120 -8.29 4.91 2.21
C THR A 120 -8.11 5.99 1.14
N PRO A 121 -8.08 5.64 -0.16
CA PRO A 121 -8.07 6.62 -1.23
C PRO A 121 -9.32 7.50 -1.21
N SER A 122 -9.23 8.69 -1.80
CA SER A 122 -10.39 9.60 -1.91
C SER A 122 -11.52 9.02 -2.75
N ILE A 123 -11.15 8.23 -3.78
CA ILE A 123 -12.07 7.56 -4.71
C ILE A 123 -11.47 6.21 -5.08
N GLU A 124 -12.27 5.15 -5.00
CA GLU A 124 -11.87 3.80 -5.38
C GLU A 124 -12.86 3.23 -6.42
N PRO A 125 -12.66 3.55 -7.72
CA PRO A 125 -13.56 3.14 -8.78
C PRO A 125 -13.32 1.68 -9.20
N TYR A 126 -14.40 1.00 -9.57
CA TYR A 126 -14.37 -0.35 -10.15
C TYR A 126 -14.36 -0.27 -11.67
N ALA A 127 -13.58 -1.13 -12.34
CA ALA A 127 -13.51 -1.16 -13.80
C ALA A 127 -14.88 -1.48 -14.44
N SER A 128 -15.63 -2.44 -13.88
CA SER A 128 -16.98 -2.78 -14.34
C SER A 128 -18.00 -1.64 -14.19
N GLY A 129 -17.79 -0.74 -13.23
CA GLY A 129 -18.62 0.44 -13.03
C GLY A 129 -18.36 1.58 -14.03
N HIS A 130 -17.33 1.46 -14.88
CA HIS A 130 -16.88 2.53 -15.80
C HIS A 130 -16.84 2.10 -17.27
N ILE A 131 -17.68 1.14 -17.63
CA ILE A 131 -17.75 0.60 -19.01
C ILE A 131 -18.09 1.70 -20.02
N ILE A 132 -18.98 2.62 -19.67
CA ILE A 132 -19.38 3.72 -20.56
C ILE A 132 -18.19 4.65 -20.85
N GLU A 133 -17.46 5.05 -19.82
CA GLU A 133 -16.28 5.89 -19.96
C GLU A 133 -15.20 5.21 -20.79
N GLN A 134 -15.01 3.91 -20.62
CA GLN A 134 -14.05 3.14 -21.40
C GLN A 134 -14.47 3.05 -22.87
N ILE A 135 -15.72 2.77 -23.17
CA ILE A 135 -16.25 2.79 -24.55
C ILE A 135 -16.05 4.16 -25.21
N GLU A 136 -16.38 5.24 -24.50
CA GLU A 136 -16.22 6.61 -25.04
C GLU A 136 -14.74 6.95 -25.27
N PHE A 137 -13.84 6.45 -24.43
CA PHE A 137 -12.40 6.63 -24.63
C PHE A 137 -11.89 5.85 -25.85
N VAL A 138 -12.33 4.62 -26.06
CA VAL A 138 -12.01 3.81 -27.25
C VAL A 138 -12.52 4.50 -28.52
N LYS A 139 -13.73 5.07 -28.51
CA LYS A 139 -14.26 5.84 -29.65
C LYS A 139 -13.36 7.02 -30.04
N LYS A 140 -12.81 7.74 -29.06
CA LYS A 140 -11.85 8.83 -29.33
C LYS A 140 -10.60 8.32 -30.04
N ILE A 141 -10.00 7.23 -29.53
CA ILE A 141 -8.80 6.62 -30.13
C ILE A 141 -9.07 6.16 -31.57
N LEU A 142 -10.25 5.58 -31.82
CA LEU A 142 -10.68 5.18 -33.16
C LEU A 142 -10.86 6.39 -34.08
N ALA A 143 -11.50 7.45 -33.60
CA ALA A 143 -11.75 8.68 -34.38
C ALA A 143 -10.44 9.35 -34.78
N ASP A 144 -9.42 9.34 -33.90
CA ASP A 144 -8.08 9.86 -34.18
C ASP A 144 -7.21 8.90 -35.01
N GLY A 145 -7.78 7.71 -35.30
CA GLY A 145 -7.24 6.74 -36.24
C GLY A 145 -6.06 5.92 -35.67
N PHE A 146 -5.88 5.84 -34.35
CA PHE A 146 -4.86 5.01 -33.71
C PHE A 146 -5.38 3.65 -33.24
N ALA A 147 -6.60 3.29 -33.65
CA ALA A 147 -7.16 1.98 -33.41
C ALA A 147 -7.88 1.46 -34.65
N TYR A 148 -8.19 0.17 -34.66
CA TYR A 148 -8.95 -0.49 -35.73
C TYR A 148 -9.85 -1.58 -35.18
N GLU A 149 -10.97 -1.83 -35.87
CA GLU A 149 -11.84 -2.93 -35.58
C GLU A 149 -11.40 -4.19 -36.32
N SER A 150 -11.47 -5.32 -35.63
CA SER A 150 -11.24 -6.64 -36.22
C SER A 150 -12.10 -7.67 -35.51
N ASN A 151 -12.95 -8.37 -36.27
CA ASN A 151 -13.80 -9.46 -35.80
C ASN A 151 -14.65 -9.15 -34.54
N GLY A 152 -15.10 -7.89 -34.39
CA GLY A 152 -15.89 -7.39 -33.27
C GLY A 152 -15.05 -7.00 -32.04
N SER A 153 -13.74 -7.05 -32.11
CA SER A 153 -12.79 -6.49 -31.13
C SER A 153 -12.20 -5.19 -31.68
N VAL A 154 -11.66 -4.36 -30.78
CA VAL A 154 -10.93 -3.13 -31.14
C VAL A 154 -9.52 -3.21 -30.61
N TYR A 155 -8.54 -2.98 -31.48
CA TYR A 155 -7.12 -3.02 -31.13
C TYR A 155 -6.45 -1.68 -31.37
N PHE A 156 -5.49 -1.34 -30.53
CA PHE A 156 -4.63 -0.19 -30.70
C PHE A 156 -3.56 -0.48 -31.74
N ASP A 157 -3.39 0.44 -32.72
CA ASP A 157 -2.41 0.34 -33.80
C ASP A 157 -1.07 0.94 -33.33
N VAL A 158 -0.25 0.09 -32.71
CA VAL A 158 1.04 0.51 -32.12
C VAL A 158 2.00 1.00 -33.19
N GLU A 159 2.02 0.38 -34.38
CA GLU A 159 2.91 0.81 -35.45
C GLU A 159 2.57 2.23 -35.93
N LYS A 160 1.28 2.50 -36.15
CA LYS A 160 0.81 3.83 -36.56
C LYS A 160 1.09 4.89 -35.51
N TYR A 161 0.88 4.55 -34.23
CA TYR A 161 1.21 5.41 -33.11
C TYR A 161 2.71 5.71 -33.05
N ASN A 162 3.56 4.69 -33.18
CA ASN A 162 5.01 4.81 -33.10
C ASN A 162 5.61 5.67 -34.24
N ARG A 163 4.96 5.73 -35.39
CA ARG A 163 5.37 6.62 -36.49
C ARG A 163 5.24 8.13 -36.18
N LYS A 164 4.32 8.47 -35.25
CA LYS A 164 4.06 9.85 -34.84
C LYS A 164 4.59 10.18 -33.44
N TYR A 165 4.48 9.22 -32.55
CA TYR A 165 4.87 9.30 -31.14
C TYR A 165 5.80 8.14 -30.82
N ASN A 166 6.62 8.24 -29.83
CA ASN A 166 7.55 7.16 -29.47
C ASN A 166 6.88 6.16 -28.51
N TYR A 167 6.48 4.96 -28.98
CA TYR A 167 6.02 3.88 -28.12
C TYR A 167 7.21 3.21 -27.43
N GLY A 168 7.14 3.04 -26.11
CA GLY A 168 8.24 2.52 -25.30
C GLY A 168 9.07 3.60 -24.62
N ARG A 169 8.66 4.86 -24.65
CA ARG A 169 9.43 5.97 -24.05
C ARG A 169 9.48 5.91 -22.51
N LEU A 170 8.47 5.36 -21.85
CA LEU A 170 8.47 5.17 -20.40
C LEU A 170 9.39 4.01 -20.02
N SER A 171 9.23 2.88 -20.67
CA SER A 171 10.01 1.66 -20.41
C SER A 171 11.44 1.74 -20.96
N GLY A 172 11.67 2.62 -21.93
CA GLY A 172 12.94 2.72 -22.65
C GLY A 172 13.17 1.61 -23.66
N ARG A 173 12.11 0.87 -24.01
CA ARG A 173 12.16 -0.16 -25.06
C ARG A 173 11.91 0.49 -26.40
N ASN A 174 12.59 0.03 -27.43
CA ASN A 174 12.23 0.35 -28.80
C ASN A 174 11.28 -0.70 -29.39
N LEU A 175 10.61 -0.36 -30.50
CA LEU A 175 9.64 -1.27 -31.09
C LEU A 175 10.27 -2.58 -31.56
N ASP A 176 11.52 -2.54 -32.07
CA ASP A 176 12.24 -3.74 -32.51
C ASP A 176 12.50 -4.71 -31.37
N ASP A 177 12.87 -4.18 -30.19
CA ASP A 177 13.03 -4.99 -28.98
C ASP A 177 11.71 -5.62 -28.52
N ILE A 178 10.60 -4.88 -28.69
CA ILE A 178 9.26 -5.37 -28.36
C ILE A 178 8.86 -6.50 -29.31
N VAL A 179 9.04 -6.31 -30.61
CA VAL A 179 8.79 -7.32 -31.65
C VAL A 179 9.60 -8.59 -31.39
N ALA A 180 10.90 -8.44 -31.12
CA ALA A 180 11.80 -9.58 -30.88
C ALA A 180 11.40 -10.40 -29.64
N ASN A 181 10.74 -9.79 -28.65
CA ASN A 181 10.32 -10.46 -27.41
C ASN A 181 8.82 -10.85 -27.40
N THR A 182 8.07 -10.50 -28.44
CA THR A 182 6.67 -10.91 -28.56
C THR A 182 6.63 -12.32 -29.15
N ARG A 183 6.17 -13.30 -28.35
CA ARG A 183 5.95 -14.67 -28.85
C ARG A 183 4.77 -14.67 -29.82
N GLU A 184 4.92 -15.35 -30.96
CA GLU A 184 3.76 -15.74 -31.75
C GLU A 184 2.94 -16.74 -30.91
N LEU A 185 1.85 -16.24 -30.34
CA LEU A 185 0.85 -17.08 -29.67
C LEU A 185 -0.20 -17.49 -30.69
N ASP A 186 -0.63 -18.74 -30.66
CA ASP A 186 -1.78 -19.22 -31.42
C ASP A 186 -3.02 -18.38 -31.02
N GLY A 187 -3.77 -17.88 -32.03
CA GLY A 187 -4.98 -17.07 -31.79
C GLY A 187 -4.85 -15.58 -32.10
N GLN A 188 -3.67 -15.06 -32.50
CA GLN A 188 -3.47 -13.64 -32.85
C GLN A 188 -3.97 -13.25 -34.26
N SER A 189 -4.81 -14.08 -34.89
CA SER A 189 -5.31 -13.86 -36.25
C SER A 189 -6.09 -12.56 -36.46
N ASP A 190 -6.60 -11.97 -35.35
CA ASP A 190 -7.40 -10.72 -35.41
C ASP A 190 -6.55 -9.45 -35.36
N LYS A 191 -5.29 -9.55 -34.94
CA LYS A 191 -4.37 -8.40 -34.83
C LYS A 191 -3.61 -8.19 -36.15
N ARG A 192 -3.34 -6.92 -36.49
CA ARG A 192 -2.43 -6.58 -37.61
C ARG A 192 -1.00 -6.90 -37.27
N HIS A 193 -0.61 -6.63 -36.03
CA HIS A 193 0.72 -6.91 -35.49
C HIS A 193 0.60 -7.57 -34.11
N SER A 194 1.49 -8.49 -33.79
CA SER A 194 1.48 -9.22 -32.52
C SER A 194 1.63 -8.32 -31.27
N TYR A 195 2.21 -7.14 -31.44
CA TYR A 195 2.40 -6.14 -30.37
C TYR A 195 1.26 -5.13 -30.26
N ASP A 196 0.23 -5.17 -31.13
CA ASP A 196 -1.00 -4.42 -30.92
C ASP A 196 -1.72 -4.96 -29.69
N PHE A 197 -2.41 -4.11 -28.95
CA PHE A 197 -3.09 -4.51 -27.73
C PHE A 197 -4.58 -4.16 -27.79
N ALA A 198 -5.38 -4.96 -27.04
CA ALA A 198 -6.82 -4.81 -27.07
C ALA A 198 -7.27 -3.56 -26.30
N LEU A 199 -8.19 -2.82 -26.89
CA LEU A 199 -8.97 -1.75 -26.24
C LEU A 199 -10.36 -2.23 -25.85
N TRP A 200 -10.95 -3.10 -26.70
CA TRP A 200 -12.20 -3.80 -26.48
C TRP A 200 -12.11 -5.21 -27.04
N LYS A 201 -12.46 -6.20 -26.23
CA LYS A 201 -12.48 -7.62 -26.66
C LYS A 201 -13.91 -8.10 -26.82
N LYS A 202 -14.19 -8.72 -27.95
CA LYS A 202 -15.42 -9.47 -28.15
C LYS A 202 -15.44 -10.65 -27.19
N ALA A 203 -16.52 -10.80 -26.41
CA ALA A 203 -16.69 -11.90 -25.48
C ALA A 203 -17.03 -13.20 -26.21
N SER A 204 -16.50 -14.32 -25.72
CA SER A 204 -17.00 -15.63 -26.09
C SER A 204 -18.39 -15.89 -25.46
N PRO A 205 -19.18 -16.84 -25.97
CA PRO A 205 -20.48 -17.15 -25.37
C PRO A 205 -20.40 -17.55 -23.89
N GLU A 206 -19.30 -18.10 -23.46
CA GLU A 206 -19.05 -18.55 -22.09
C GLU A 206 -18.62 -17.40 -21.14
N HIS A 207 -18.20 -16.26 -21.70
CA HIS A 207 -17.73 -15.14 -20.91
C HIS A 207 -18.92 -14.39 -20.28
N ILE A 208 -19.09 -14.52 -18.98
CA ILE A 208 -20.23 -13.99 -18.23
C ILE A 208 -20.18 -12.46 -18.15
N MET A 209 -19.00 -11.88 -17.85
CA MET A 209 -18.78 -10.45 -17.65
C MET A 209 -18.60 -9.75 -18.99
N ARG A 210 -19.70 -9.43 -19.66
CA ARG A 210 -19.75 -8.76 -20.97
C ARG A 210 -20.83 -7.71 -21.03
N TRP A 211 -20.59 -6.69 -21.80
CA TRP A 211 -21.47 -5.55 -21.98
C TRP A 211 -21.68 -5.24 -23.45
N PRO A 212 -22.85 -4.68 -23.82
CA PRO A 212 -23.06 -4.21 -25.18
C PRO A 212 -22.16 -3.02 -25.50
N SER A 213 -21.59 -3.02 -26.69
CA SER A 213 -20.81 -1.92 -27.23
C SER A 213 -21.16 -1.70 -28.71
N PRO A 214 -20.67 -0.61 -29.34
CA PRO A 214 -20.86 -0.39 -30.78
C PRO A 214 -20.25 -1.49 -31.67
N TRP A 215 -19.27 -2.25 -31.15
CA TRP A 215 -18.50 -3.24 -31.92
C TRP A 215 -19.00 -4.67 -31.71
N SER A 216 -19.31 -5.01 -30.47
CA SER A 216 -19.85 -6.33 -30.06
C SER A 216 -20.28 -6.35 -28.61
N GLU A 217 -20.96 -7.42 -28.18
CA GLU A 217 -20.93 -7.78 -26.77
C GLU A 217 -19.52 -8.20 -26.37
N GLY A 218 -18.96 -7.56 -25.34
CA GLY A 218 -17.56 -7.74 -24.97
C GLY A 218 -17.20 -7.07 -23.66
N PHE A 219 -15.92 -6.87 -23.47
CA PHE A 219 -15.34 -6.26 -22.28
C PHE A 219 -14.12 -5.41 -22.64
N PRO A 220 -13.75 -4.41 -21.80
CA PRO A 220 -12.60 -3.56 -22.08
C PRO A 220 -11.28 -4.33 -21.93
N GLY A 221 -10.27 -3.91 -22.71
CA GLY A 221 -8.90 -4.33 -22.47
C GLY A 221 -8.36 -3.79 -21.15
N TRP A 222 -7.53 -4.57 -20.47
CA TRP A 222 -7.01 -4.25 -19.14
C TRP A 222 -6.38 -2.85 -19.02
N HIS A 223 -5.68 -2.37 -20.04
CA HIS A 223 -5.01 -1.05 -19.99
C HIS A 223 -5.98 0.12 -20.12
N MET A 224 -7.19 -0.11 -20.65
CA MET A 224 -8.19 0.94 -20.89
C MET A 224 -8.82 1.46 -19.59
N GLU A 225 -8.95 0.61 -18.58
CA GLU A 225 -9.62 0.95 -17.33
C GLU A 225 -8.94 2.14 -16.62
N CYS A 226 -7.62 2.10 -16.46
CA CYS A 226 -6.87 3.14 -15.76
C CYS A 226 -6.87 4.45 -16.54
N SER A 227 -6.76 4.41 -17.88
CA SER A 227 -6.86 5.60 -18.74
C SER A 227 -8.22 6.29 -18.62
N ALA A 228 -9.32 5.52 -18.64
CA ALA A 228 -10.67 6.05 -18.54
C ALA A 228 -10.98 6.58 -17.13
N MET A 229 -10.66 5.79 -16.09
CA MET A 229 -10.96 6.16 -14.71
C MET A 229 -10.10 7.32 -14.19
N SER A 230 -8.82 7.38 -14.54
CA SER A 230 -7.96 8.52 -14.18
C SER A 230 -8.49 9.80 -14.80
N THR A 231 -8.81 9.77 -16.10
CA THR A 231 -9.39 10.92 -16.83
C THR A 231 -10.72 11.35 -16.22
N ARG A 232 -11.59 10.40 -15.84
CA ARG A 232 -12.90 10.67 -15.25
C ARG A 232 -12.81 11.44 -13.93
N TYR A 233 -11.86 11.08 -13.06
CA TYR A 233 -11.80 11.61 -11.70
C TYR A 233 -10.74 12.70 -11.49
N LEU A 234 -9.68 12.71 -12.27
CA LEU A 234 -8.58 13.66 -12.14
C LEU A 234 -8.51 14.65 -13.32
N GLY A 235 -9.25 14.40 -14.40
CA GLY A 235 -9.20 15.18 -15.62
C GLY A 235 -8.19 14.62 -16.63
N GLU A 236 -8.12 15.25 -17.78
CA GLU A 236 -7.26 14.81 -18.89
C GLU A 236 -5.76 14.90 -18.56
N ARG A 237 -5.38 15.78 -17.63
CA ARG A 237 -4.03 15.89 -17.07
C ARG A 237 -4.09 15.96 -15.55
N PHE A 238 -3.21 15.20 -14.91
CA PHE A 238 -3.08 15.16 -13.44
C PHE A 238 -1.61 15.05 -13.04
N ASP A 239 -1.34 15.12 -11.74
CA ASP A 239 0.04 15.29 -11.27
C ASP A 239 0.83 13.99 -11.26
N ILE A 240 0.33 12.95 -10.58
CA ILE A 240 1.10 11.73 -10.29
C ILE A 240 0.35 10.49 -10.75
N HIS A 241 1.00 9.67 -11.56
CA HIS A 241 0.59 8.29 -11.83
C HIS A 241 1.58 7.32 -11.20
N GLY A 242 1.07 6.36 -10.42
CA GLY A 242 1.89 5.44 -9.65
C GLY A 242 1.53 3.97 -9.82
N GLY A 243 2.52 3.09 -9.59
CA GLY A 243 2.34 1.65 -9.59
C GLY A 243 3.63 0.88 -9.34
N GLY A 244 3.56 -0.44 -9.41
CA GLY A 244 4.74 -1.30 -9.38
C GLY A 244 5.58 -1.18 -10.66
N MET A 245 6.87 -1.47 -10.56
CA MET A 245 7.80 -1.47 -11.71
C MET A 245 7.38 -2.49 -12.79
N ASP A 246 6.67 -3.54 -12.42
CA ASP A 246 6.09 -4.54 -13.32
C ASP A 246 4.99 -3.96 -14.21
N LEU A 247 4.28 -2.92 -13.76
CA LEU A 247 3.27 -2.22 -14.54
C LEU A 247 3.89 -1.24 -15.57
N MET A 248 5.16 -0.86 -15.42
CA MET A 248 5.80 0.08 -16.33
C MET A 248 5.66 -0.36 -17.80
N PHE A 249 5.79 -1.66 -18.05
CA PHE A 249 5.56 -2.27 -19.37
C PHE A 249 4.88 -3.64 -19.21
N PRO A 250 3.77 -3.91 -19.93
CA PRO A 250 3.17 -3.04 -20.96
C PRO A 250 2.16 -2.00 -20.42
N HIS A 251 1.63 -2.14 -19.20
CA HIS A 251 0.42 -1.46 -18.72
C HIS A 251 0.51 0.08 -18.82
N HIS A 252 1.44 0.73 -18.12
CA HIS A 252 1.57 2.19 -18.13
C HIS A 252 2.05 2.74 -19.47
N GLU A 253 2.84 1.99 -20.22
CA GLU A 253 3.21 2.36 -21.60
C GLU A 253 1.98 2.42 -22.51
N CYS A 254 1.07 1.43 -22.38
CA CYS A 254 -0.20 1.42 -23.09
C CYS A 254 -1.10 2.59 -22.68
N GLU A 255 -1.16 2.93 -21.39
CA GLU A 255 -1.94 4.09 -20.91
C GLU A 255 -1.41 5.42 -21.48
N ILE A 256 -0.09 5.59 -21.55
CA ILE A 256 0.52 6.76 -22.21
C ILE A 256 0.10 6.81 -23.68
N ALA A 257 0.16 5.67 -24.38
CA ALA A 257 -0.23 5.60 -25.76
C ALA A 257 -1.72 5.91 -25.97
N GLN A 258 -2.59 5.35 -25.14
CA GLN A 258 -4.04 5.60 -25.17
C GLN A 258 -4.37 7.07 -24.91
N SER A 259 -3.79 7.68 -23.86
CA SER A 259 -4.02 9.09 -23.52
C SER A 259 -3.49 10.02 -24.60
N THR A 260 -2.28 9.78 -25.10
CA THR A 260 -1.71 10.59 -26.17
C THR A 260 -2.50 10.47 -27.47
N ALA A 261 -3.02 9.27 -27.78
CA ALA A 261 -3.85 9.05 -28.98
C ALA A 261 -5.21 9.76 -28.87
N ALA A 262 -5.85 9.69 -27.70
CA ALA A 262 -7.20 10.23 -27.50
C ALA A 262 -7.25 11.72 -27.15
N LEU A 263 -6.17 12.27 -26.56
CA LEU A 263 -6.14 13.63 -25.99
C LEU A 263 -5.05 14.52 -26.57
N GLY A 264 -4.11 13.95 -27.31
CA GLY A 264 -2.97 14.67 -27.90
C GLY A 264 -1.82 14.95 -26.94
N HIS A 265 -1.87 14.47 -25.70
CA HIS A 265 -0.86 14.70 -24.68
C HIS A 265 -0.83 13.59 -23.62
N ASP A 266 0.21 13.57 -22.78
CA ASP A 266 0.31 12.66 -21.64
C ASP A 266 -0.70 13.01 -20.56
N SER A 267 -1.24 11.98 -19.92
CA SER A 267 -2.19 12.13 -18.80
C SER A 267 -1.51 12.58 -17.50
N ALA A 268 -0.32 12.08 -17.18
CA ALA A 268 0.35 12.37 -15.91
C ALA A 268 1.66 13.15 -16.11
N ARG A 269 1.93 14.10 -15.19
CA ARG A 269 3.18 14.87 -15.16
C ARG A 269 4.33 14.04 -14.58
N TYR A 270 4.09 13.28 -13.51
CA TYR A 270 5.07 12.43 -12.83
C TYR A 270 4.64 10.97 -12.86
N TRP A 271 5.51 10.11 -13.33
CA TRP A 271 5.35 8.65 -13.30
C TRP A 271 6.25 8.08 -12.21
N VAL A 272 5.64 7.52 -11.17
CA VAL A 272 6.34 7.05 -9.97
C VAL A 272 6.17 5.54 -9.83
N HIS A 273 7.29 4.80 -9.77
CA HIS A 273 7.27 3.35 -9.68
C HIS A 273 8.05 2.84 -8.48
N ASN A 274 7.41 1.99 -7.68
CA ASN A 274 8.13 1.22 -6.67
C ASN A 274 8.71 -0.05 -7.28
N ASN A 275 9.89 -0.46 -6.78
CA ASN A 275 10.53 -1.68 -7.24
C ASN A 275 9.91 -2.93 -6.59
N MET A 276 10.26 -4.10 -7.09
CA MET A 276 9.69 -5.39 -6.71
C MET A 276 10.17 -5.86 -5.32
N ILE A 277 9.44 -6.84 -4.76
CA ILE A 277 9.89 -7.66 -3.65
C ILE A 277 10.37 -9.00 -4.19
N THR A 278 11.50 -9.46 -3.67
CA THR A 278 12.03 -10.81 -3.83
C THR A 278 11.89 -11.59 -2.53
N ILE A 279 11.91 -12.90 -2.62
CA ILE A 279 11.86 -13.82 -1.48
C ILE A 279 13.17 -14.62 -1.50
N ASN A 280 14.07 -14.37 -0.55
CA ASN A 280 15.42 -14.96 -0.51
C ASN A 280 16.15 -14.83 -1.87
N GLY A 281 16.15 -13.62 -2.44
CA GLY A 281 16.78 -13.29 -3.71
C GLY A 281 16.02 -13.76 -4.97
N GLN A 282 14.88 -14.44 -4.83
CA GLN A 282 14.10 -14.97 -5.95
C GLN A 282 12.81 -14.18 -6.16
N LYS A 283 12.35 -14.09 -7.42
CA LYS A 283 11.03 -13.53 -7.72
C LYS A 283 9.95 -14.33 -7.00
N MET A 284 8.96 -13.64 -6.41
CA MET A 284 7.79 -14.29 -5.82
C MET A 284 6.91 -14.88 -6.92
N GLY A 285 6.46 -16.13 -6.76
CA GLY A 285 5.58 -16.78 -7.72
C GLY A 285 4.92 -18.05 -7.16
N LYS A 286 3.66 -18.29 -7.54
CA LYS A 286 2.92 -19.50 -7.13
C LYS A 286 3.62 -20.78 -7.57
N SER A 287 4.16 -20.80 -8.79
CA SER A 287 4.89 -21.95 -9.35
C SER A 287 6.21 -22.25 -8.62
N LEU A 288 6.79 -21.25 -7.94
CA LEU A 288 8.02 -21.40 -7.16
C LEU A 288 7.72 -21.81 -5.70
N GLY A 289 6.46 -21.87 -5.29
CA GLY A 289 6.06 -22.22 -3.93
C GLY A 289 6.50 -21.22 -2.86
N ASN A 290 6.85 -20.01 -3.28
CA ASN A 290 7.27 -18.89 -2.42
C ASN A 290 6.28 -17.70 -2.45
N PHE A 291 5.05 -17.96 -2.87
CA PHE A 291 3.97 -16.97 -2.86
C PHE A 291 3.39 -16.92 -1.44
N ILE A 292 3.46 -15.76 -0.80
CA ILE A 292 3.03 -15.57 0.59
C ILE A 292 1.96 -14.48 0.63
N THR A 293 0.78 -14.81 1.15
CA THR A 293 -0.31 -13.86 1.38
C THR A 293 -0.06 -13.03 2.63
N LEU A 294 -0.72 -11.87 2.74
CA LEU A 294 -0.62 -11.03 3.93
C LEU A 294 -1.24 -11.71 5.16
N GLU A 295 -2.31 -12.48 4.97
CA GLU A 295 -2.90 -13.26 6.06
C GLU A 295 -1.95 -14.33 6.60
N GLU A 296 -1.27 -15.07 5.71
CA GLU A 296 -0.25 -16.04 6.12
C GLU A 296 0.91 -15.37 6.87
N LEU A 297 1.32 -14.14 6.46
CA LEU A 297 2.31 -13.37 7.20
C LEU A 297 1.83 -13.01 8.61
N PHE A 298 0.59 -12.55 8.72
CA PHE A 298 0.02 -12.12 10.00
C PHE A 298 -0.24 -13.30 10.94
N THR A 299 -0.55 -14.48 10.41
CA THR A 299 -0.84 -15.69 11.20
C THR A 299 0.37 -16.62 11.37
N GLY A 300 1.43 -16.44 10.56
CA GLY A 300 2.59 -17.34 10.54
C GLY A 300 2.31 -18.71 9.91
N SER A 301 1.22 -18.85 9.15
CA SER A 301 0.76 -20.16 8.66
C SER A 301 1.50 -20.68 7.42
N HIS A 302 2.34 -19.87 6.76
CA HIS A 302 3.09 -20.31 5.58
C HIS A 302 4.39 -21.03 5.96
N LYS A 303 4.74 -22.12 5.24
CA LYS A 303 5.92 -22.98 5.50
C LYS A 303 7.28 -22.27 5.49
N LEU A 304 7.38 -21.12 4.80
CA LEU A 304 8.61 -20.33 4.73
C LEU A 304 8.73 -19.33 5.90
N LEU A 305 7.72 -19.21 6.75
CA LEU A 305 7.72 -18.28 7.86
C LEU A 305 8.19 -18.98 9.14
N ALA A 306 9.09 -18.34 9.88
CA ALA A 306 9.55 -18.81 11.17
C ALA A 306 8.53 -18.53 12.30
N GLN A 307 7.70 -17.52 12.11
CA GLN A 307 6.70 -17.03 13.07
C GLN A 307 5.64 -16.16 12.39
N ALA A 308 4.59 -15.79 13.13
CA ALA A 308 3.69 -14.70 12.75
C ALA A 308 4.41 -13.36 12.84
N TYR A 309 4.10 -12.44 11.93
CA TYR A 309 4.62 -11.08 11.95
C TYR A 309 3.47 -10.08 11.96
N SER A 310 3.54 -9.10 12.85
CA SER A 310 2.50 -8.09 12.93
C SER A 310 2.42 -7.24 11.66
N PRO A 311 1.24 -6.68 11.33
CA PRO A 311 1.08 -5.77 10.20
C PRO A 311 2.05 -4.58 10.25
N MET A 312 2.32 -4.03 11.43
CA MET A 312 3.27 -2.93 11.58
C MET A 312 4.72 -3.35 11.37
N THR A 313 5.08 -4.59 11.70
CA THR A 313 6.38 -5.16 11.34
C THR A 313 6.56 -5.20 9.83
N ILE A 314 5.54 -5.65 9.08
CA ILE A 314 5.56 -5.67 7.61
C ILE A 314 5.65 -4.25 7.04
N ARG A 315 4.85 -3.31 7.55
CA ARG A 315 4.91 -1.91 7.15
C ARG A 315 6.29 -1.32 7.40
N PHE A 316 6.84 -1.52 8.59
CA PHE A 316 8.17 -1.02 8.96
C PHE A 316 9.26 -1.62 8.08
N PHE A 317 9.21 -2.94 7.82
CA PHE A 317 10.11 -3.61 6.90
C PHE A 317 10.10 -2.99 5.50
N VAL A 318 8.91 -2.71 4.95
CA VAL A 318 8.78 -2.04 3.65
C VAL A 318 9.43 -0.66 3.67
N LEU A 319 9.25 0.11 4.74
CA LEU A 319 9.77 1.48 4.87
C LEU A 319 11.28 1.55 5.13
N GLN A 320 11.92 0.44 5.52
CA GLN A 320 13.37 0.37 5.71
C GLN A 320 14.16 0.37 4.40
N ALA A 321 13.51 0.18 3.26
CA ALA A 321 14.12 0.27 1.94
C ALA A 321 13.56 1.46 1.16
N GLN A 322 14.43 2.17 0.43
CA GLN A 322 13.99 3.20 -0.50
C GLN A 322 13.07 2.57 -1.56
N TYR A 323 11.93 3.18 -1.86
CA TYR A 323 10.87 2.55 -2.65
C TYR A 323 11.30 2.08 -4.05
N ARG A 324 12.31 2.72 -4.66
CA ARG A 324 12.88 2.32 -5.97
C ARG A 324 13.89 1.19 -5.90
N SER A 325 14.35 0.82 -4.70
CA SER A 325 15.26 -0.31 -4.50
C SER A 325 14.47 -1.62 -4.41
N THR A 326 15.05 -2.71 -4.90
CA THR A 326 14.51 -4.04 -4.64
C THR A 326 14.50 -4.31 -3.13
N LEU A 327 13.42 -4.89 -2.63
CA LEU A 327 13.28 -5.29 -1.24
C LEU A 327 13.31 -6.81 -1.17
N ASP A 328 14.32 -7.36 -0.49
CA ASP A 328 14.42 -8.80 -0.33
C ASP A 328 13.84 -9.25 1.01
N PHE A 329 12.83 -10.11 0.93
CA PHE A 329 12.18 -10.69 2.09
C PHE A 329 12.96 -11.92 2.57
N SER A 330 13.27 -11.94 3.86
CA SER A 330 13.70 -13.13 4.59
C SER A 330 13.18 -13.10 6.03
N ASN A 331 13.17 -14.25 6.72
CA ASN A 331 12.77 -14.28 8.14
C ASN A 331 13.71 -13.42 9.00
N GLU A 332 15.01 -13.46 8.72
CA GLU A 332 16.04 -12.67 9.43
C GLU A 332 15.76 -11.18 9.28
N ALA A 333 15.42 -10.73 8.07
CA ALA A 333 15.10 -9.33 7.80
C ALA A 333 13.82 -8.89 8.52
N LEU A 334 12.77 -9.72 8.55
CA LEU A 334 11.55 -9.42 9.29
C LEU A 334 11.76 -9.42 10.81
N GLN A 335 12.51 -10.38 11.36
CA GLN A 335 12.85 -10.39 12.79
C GLN A 335 13.71 -9.18 13.18
N ALA A 336 14.60 -8.73 12.30
CA ALA A 336 15.33 -7.49 12.49
C ALA A 336 14.42 -6.26 12.46
N ALA A 337 13.46 -6.23 11.53
CA ALA A 337 12.45 -5.16 11.45
C ALA A 337 11.57 -5.12 12.70
N GLU A 338 11.10 -6.26 13.19
CA GLU A 338 10.31 -6.39 14.42
C GLU A 338 11.07 -5.83 15.64
N LYS A 339 12.34 -6.24 15.83
CA LYS A 339 13.18 -5.71 16.91
C LYS A 339 13.43 -4.21 16.76
N GLY A 340 13.60 -3.74 15.52
CA GLY A 340 13.78 -2.32 15.22
C GLY A 340 12.52 -1.52 15.60
N LEU A 341 11.34 -1.99 15.18
CA LEU A 341 10.07 -1.37 15.50
C LEU A 341 9.82 -1.31 17.02
N ASP A 342 10.02 -2.42 17.73
CA ASP A 342 9.89 -2.49 19.20
C ASP A 342 10.84 -1.48 19.89
N ARG A 343 12.07 -1.38 19.43
CA ARG A 343 13.03 -0.39 19.95
C ARG A 343 12.58 1.05 19.69
N LEU A 344 12.03 1.33 18.50
CA LEU A 344 11.50 2.65 18.18
C LEU A 344 10.32 3.00 19.10
N MET A 345 9.35 2.10 19.27
CA MET A 345 8.18 2.31 20.12
C MET A 345 8.56 2.51 21.59
N LYS A 346 9.52 1.74 22.12
CA LYS A 346 10.06 1.97 23.48
C LYS A 346 10.74 3.34 23.62
N GLY A 347 11.41 3.82 22.57
CA GLY A 347 11.96 5.18 22.54
C GLY A 347 10.87 6.24 22.58
N VAL A 348 9.77 6.03 21.82
CA VAL A 348 8.60 6.93 21.85
C VAL A 348 7.94 6.95 23.24
N GLU A 349 7.75 5.79 23.85
CA GLU A 349 7.22 5.68 25.22
C GLU A 349 8.08 6.44 26.23
N ALA A 350 9.41 6.38 26.08
CA ALA A 350 10.34 7.07 26.97
C ALA A 350 10.17 8.62 26.97
N LEU A 351 9.61 9.21 25.90
CA LEU A 351 9.27 10.65 25.86
C LEU A 351 8.34 11.06 27.01
N GLY A 352 7.44 10.19 27.44
CA GLY A 352 6.52 10.43 28.54
C GLY A 352 7.20 10.51 29.91
N ARG A 353 8.42 9.98 30.06
CA ARG A 353 9.19 9.95 31.30
C ARG A 353 10.19 11.11 31.46
N ILE A 354 10.37 11.92 30.41
CA ILE A 354 11.31 13.05 30.42
C ILE A 354 10.73 14.17 31.30
N LYS A 355 11.55 14.65 32.26
CA LYS A 355 11.24 15.82 33.07
C LYS A 355 11.89 17.04 32.46
N PRO A 356 11.13 18.12 32.18
CA PRO A 356 11.71 19.37 31.68
C PRO A 356 12.69 19.99 32.66
N ALA A 357 13.67 20.71 32.12
CA ALA A 357 14.68 21.51 32.83
C ALA A 357 14.65 22.95 32.33
N ASP A 358 15.43 23.82 32.97
CA ASP A 358 15.50 25.24 32.58
C ASP A 358 16.29 25.50 31.30
N VAL A 359 17.20 24.56 30.93
CA VAL A 359 18.10 24.68 29.77
C VAL A 359 18.13 23.38 28.99
N SER A 360 18.10 23.48 27.67
CA SER A 360 18.30 22.36 26.76
C SER A 360 19.79 22.18 26.44
N THR A 361 20.25 20.92 26.52
CA THR A 361 21.57 20.49 26.00
C THR A 361 21.46 19.87 24.61
N VAL A 362 20.23 19.75 24.09
CA VAL A 362 19.91 19.17 22.77
C VAL A 362 19.07 20.14 21.95
N ASN A 363 19.11 20.01 20.63
CA ASN A 363 18.33 20.85 19.71
C ASN A 363 17.32 19.98 18.93
N PRO A 364 16.05 19.91 19.33
CA PRO A 364 15.02 19.09 18.65
C PRO A 364 14.73 19.49 17.19
N ALA A 365 15.02 20.74 16.82
CA ALA A 365 14.84 21.21 15.45
C ALA A 365 15.71 20.43 14.44
N GLU A 366 16.84 19.88 14.89
CA GLU A 366 17.72 19.05 14.07
C GLU A 366 17.02 17.77 13.58
N LEU A 367 16.19 17.14 14.42
CA LEU A 367 15.41 15.96 14.00
C LEU A 367 14.41 16.32 12.90
N GLU A 368 13.68 17.45 13.08
CA GLU A 368 12.72 17.93 12.08
C GLU A 368 13.42 18.20 10.74
N GLU A 369 14.56 18.89 10.78
CA GLU A 369 15.33 19.22 9.58
C GLU A 369 15.83 17.97 8.85
N ARG A 370 16.40 17.02 9.57
CA ARG A 370 16.90 15.75 8.99
C ARG A 370 15.78 14.91 8.41
N CYS A 371 14.66 14.76 9.11
CA CYS A 371 13.52 13.99 8.61
C CYS A 371 12.89 14.64 7.39
N ARG A 372 12.73 15.97 7.39
CA ARG A 372 12.19 16.72 6.25
C ARG A 372 13.12 16.60 5.04
N ALA A 373 14.40 16.84 5.19
CA ALA A 373 15.36 16.71 4.11
C ALA A 373 15.36 15.31 3.49
N ALA A 374 15.19 14.27 4.32
CA ALA A 374 15.08 12.90 3.84
C ALA A 374 13.78 12.65 3.06
N MET A 375 12.65 13.16 3.54
CA MET A 375 11.37 13.01 2.82
C MET A 375 11.32 13.84 1.55
N ASP A 376 11.89 15.05 1.56
CA ASP A 376 12.01 15.91 0.38
C ASP A 376 12.93 15.29 -0.69
N ASP A 377 13.86 14.43 -0.32
CA ASP A 377 14.73 13.69 -1.24
C ASP A 377 14.10 12.35 -1.68
N ASP A 378 13.06 12.41 -2.48
CA ASP A 378 12.45 11.25 -3.13
C ASP A 378 11.90 10.21 -2.13
N LEU A 379 11.24 10.70 -1.07
CA LEU A 379 10.59 9.86 -0.05
C LEU A 379 11.56 8.88 0.63
N ASN A 380 12.72 9.34 1.03
CA ASN A 380 13.78 8.51 1.60
C ASN A 380 13.44 8.08 3.04
N SER A 381 12.45 7.20 3.18
CA SER A 381 12.00 6.68 4.49
C SER A 381 13.11 5.98 5.30
N PRO A 382 14.09 5.25 4.70
CA PRO A 382 15.21 4.71 5.46
C PRO A 382 16.00 5.77 6.24
N MET A 383 16.21 6.94 5.63
CA MET A 383 16.93 8.05 6.30
C MET A 383 16.11 8.68 7.41
N VAL A 384 14.78 8.76 7.25
CA VAL A 384 13.89 9.18 8.34
C VAL A 384 13.97 8.20 9.51
N ILE A 385 13.90 6.90 9.24
CA ILE A 385 14.02 5.85 10.27
C ILE A 385 15.39 5.94 10.97
N SER A 386 16.48 6.17 10.22
CA SER A 386 17.81 6.37 10.80
C SER A 386 17.85 7.58 11.72
N ALA A 387 17.29 8.72 11.31
CA ALA A 387 17.24 9.92 12.15
C ALA A 387 16.44 9.68 13.44
N LEU A 388 15.28 8.99 13.34
CA LEU A 388 14.49 8.60 14.51
C LEU A 388 15.28 7.69 15.47
N PHE A 389 16.04 6.71 14.97
CA PHE A 389 16.88 5.87 15.83
C PHE A 389 18.02 6.61 16.52
N ASP A 390 18.63 7.58 15.86
CA ASP A 390 19.62 8.44 16.51
C ASP A 390 18.99 9.22 17.67
N TRP A 391 17.78 9.73 17.45
CA TRP A 391 17.03 10.46 18.49
C TRP A 391 16.46 9.56 19.57
N VAL A 392 16.17 8.29 19.33
CA VAL A 392 15.86 7.32 20.40
C VAL A 392 17.00 7.24 21.43
N ARG A 393 18.27 7.33 20.99
CA ARG A 393 19.40 7.37 21.93
C ARG A 393 19.40 8.66 22.77
N VAL A 394 19.12 9.80 22.13
CA VAL A 394 19.00 11.10 22.82
C VAL A 394 17.82 11.08 23.81
N ILE A 395 16.67 10.58 23.41
CA ILE A 395 15.48 10.43 24.25
C ILE A 395 15.79 9.60 25.51
N ASN A 396 16.50 8.49 25.36
CA ASN A 396 16.91 7.65 26.50
C ASN A 396 17.86 8.43 27.43
N GLN A 397 18.82 9.19 26.90
CA GLN A 397 19.73 10.03 27.72
C GLN A 397 18.97 11.13 28.46
N LEU A 398 17.95 11.74 27.84
CA LEU A 398 17.06 12.70 28.47
C LEU A 398 16.22 12.05 29.59
N ALA A 399 15.65 10.88 29.34
CA ALA A 399 14.87 10.14 30.32
C ALA A 399 15.70 9.66 31.55
N GLU A 400 16.97 9.41 31.33
CA GLU A 400 17.95 9.04 32.37
C GLU A 400 18.58 10.26 33.07
N GLY A 401 18.26 11.48 32.64
CA GLY A 401 18.83 12.72 33.21
C GLY A 401 20.28 12.99 32.85
N ARG A 402 20.83 12.31 31.85
CA ARG A 402 22.21 12.54 31.33
C ARG A 402 22.30 13.76 30.41
N GLN A 403 21.14 14.14 29.83
CA GLN A 403 20.94 15.37 29.07
C GLN A 403 19.71 16.08 29.59
N THR A 404 19.56 17.35 29.23
CA THR A 404 18.44 18.18 29.67
C THR A 404 17.71 18.80 28.49
N ILE A 405 16.41 19.07 28.66
CA ILE A 405 15.57 19.69 27.66
C ILE A 405 14.55 20.60 28.31
N THR A 406 14.29 21.77 27.73
CA THR A 406 13.23 22.67 28.21
C THR A 406 11.84 22.10 27.90
N ALA A 407 10.81 22.61 28.56
CA ALA A 407 9.42 22.20 28.28
C ALA A 407 9.01 22.50 26.82
N ALA A 408 9.43 23.65 26.28
CA ALA A 408 9.16 24.03 24.89
C ALA A 408 9.83 23.10 23.88
N ASP A 409 11.10 22.78 24.10
CA ASP A 409 11.85 21.88 23.21
C ASP A 409 11.35 20.43 23.31
N LEU A 410 10.90 20.01 24.50
CA LEU A 410 10.30 18.68 24.69
C LEU A 410 8.98 18.55 23.88
N GLU A 411 8.14 19.58 23.88
CA GLU A 411 6.92 19.58 23.05
C GLU A 411 7.25 19.60 21.55
N THR A 412 8.30 20.32 21.15
CA THR A 412 8.82 20.28 19.78
C THR A 412 9.26 18.86 19.40
N LEU A 413 10.04 18.21 20.27
CA LEU A 413 10.50 16.85 20.07
C LEU A 413 9.34 15.84 19.94
N LYS A 414 8.37 15.90 20.87
CA LYS A 414 7.18 15.04 20.85
C LYS A 414 6.39 15.23 19.55
N THR A 415 6.18 16.48 19.13
CA THR A 415 5.45 16.82 17.91
C THR A 415 6.17 16.30 16.69
N THR A 416 7.50 16.45 16.62
CA THR A 416 8.31 15.96 15.50
C THR A 416 8.29 14.43 15.43
N VAL A 417 8.51 13.74 16.54
CA VAL A 417 8.45 12.27 16.58
C VAL A 417 7.06 11.78 16.17
N ARG A 418 5.99 12.38 16.69
CA ARG A 418 4.62 12.03 16.30
C ARG A 418 4.40 12.21 14.80
N ARG A 419 4.77 13.36 14.24
CA ARG A 419 4.61 13.68 12.83
C ARG A 419 5.28 12.64 11.94
N TYR A 420 6.56 12.35 12.19
CA TYR A 420 7.28 11.45 11.28
C TYR A 420 7.01 9.98 11.54
N ALA A 421 6.97 9.51 12.78
CA ALA A 421 6.75 8.10 13.07
C ALA A 421 5.28 7.66 12.80
N PHE A 422 4.30 8.46 13.24
CA PHE A 422 2.90 8.06 13.18
C PHE A 422 2.15 8.67 12.00
N ASP A 423 2.27 9.99 11.77
CA ASP A 423 1.45 10.64 10.75
C ASP A 423 2.01 10.40 9.34
N ILE A 424 3.33 10.45 9.14
CA ILE A 424 3.99 10.30 7.83
C ILE A 424 4.36 8.85 7.55
N LEU A 425 5.16 8.20 8.40
CA LEU A 425 5.50 6.78 8.21
C LEU A 425 4.31 5.86 8.48
N GLY A 426 3.24 6.35 9.13
CA GLY A 426 2.01 5.62 9.39
C GLY A 426 2.21 4.42 10.31
N LEU A 427 3.20 4.45 11.19
CA LEU A 427 3.39 3.41 12.20
C LEU A 427 2.30 3.52 13.26
N ARG A 428 2.03 2.41 13.95
CA ARG A 428 1.15 2.35 15.12
C ARG A 428 1.83 1.56 16.22
N ASP A 429 1.60 1.93 17.46
CA ASP A 429 1.94 1.08 18.60
C ASP A 429 0.83 0.03 18.79
N GLU A 430 1.04 -1.17 18.26
CA GLU A 430 0.05 -2.26 18.33
C GLU A 430 -0.14 -2.78 19.76
N LYS A 431 0.88 -2.63 20.61
CA LYS A 431 0.77 -3.02 22.05
C LYS A 431 -0.11 -2.06 22.81
N ALA A 432 0.04 -0.76 22.57
CA ALA A 432 -0.85 0.25 23.13
C ALA A 432 -2.27 0.19 22.54
N ALA A 433 -2.41 -0.13 21.24
CA ALA A 433 -3.71 -0.29 20.58
C ALA A 433 -4.46 -1.53 21.05
N GLY A 434 -3.77 -2.63 21.33
CA GLY A 434 -4.35 -3.83 21.93
C GLY A 434 -4.92 -3.57 23.35
N SER A 435 -4.33 -2.59 24.08
CA SER A 435 -4.87 -2.11 25.35
C SER A 435 -5.98 -1.06 25.20
N ALA A 436 -6.08 -0.38 24.03
CA ALA A 436 -7.05 0.72 23.81
C ALA A 436 -8.27 0.33 22.95
N SER A 437 -8.21 -0.76 22.15
CA SER A 437 -9.35 -1.25 21.35
C SER A 437 -10.35 -2.09 22.13
N GLY A 438 -9.96 -2.64 23.30
CA GLY A 438 -10.88 -2.90 24.39
C GLY A 438 -10.74 -1.72 25.35
N ARG A 439 -11.80 -0.95 25.64
CA ARG A 439 -11.85 -0.31 26.94
C ARG A 439 -11.34 -1.36 27.89
N ASP A 440 -10.26 -1.07 28.62
CA ASP A 440 -9.71 -2.02 29.61
C ASP A 440 -10.78 -2.24 30.68
N TYR A 441 -11.72 -3.12 30.38
CA TYR A 441 -12.72 -3.58 31.34
C TYR A 441 -12.10 -4.59 32.28
N VAL A 442 -10.95 -5.18 31.90
CA VAL A 442 -10.30 -6.23 32.67
C VAL A 442 -9.68 -5.64 33.94
N THR A 443 -8.85 -4.59 33.79
CA THR A 443 -8.21 -3.97 34.96
C THR A 443 -9.22 -3.50 36.03
N PRO A 444 -10.25 -2.68 35.69
CA PRO A 444 -11.24 -2.26 36.70
C PRO A 444 -12.03 -3.42 37.29
N LEU A 445 -12.34 -4.46 36.50
CA LEU A 445 -13.05 -5.64 37.01
C LEU A 445 -12.16 -6.49 37.92
N VAL A 446 -10.89 -6.67 37.57
CA VAL A 446 -9.94 -7.40 38.43
C VAL A 446 -9.69 -6.64 39.72
N GLU A 447 -9.46 -5.32 39.62
CA GLU A 447 -9.29 -4.48 40.84
C GLU A 447 -10.52 -4.53 41.76
N MET A 448 -11.73 -4.46 41.19
CA MET A 448 -12.97 -4.62 41.95
C MET A 448 -13.04 -6.02 42.64
N LEU A 449 -12.68 -7.09 41.93
CA LEU A 449 -12.66 -8.45 42.49
C LEU A 449 -11.58 -8.61 43.55
N LEU A 450 -10.41 -7.97 43.39
CA LEU A 450 -9.34 -7.95 44.40
C LEU A 450 -9.77 -7.17 45.67
N ASP A 451 -10.51 -6.07 45.51
CA ASP A 451 -11.07 -5.30 46.62
C ASP A 451 -12.12 -6.13 47.37
N GLU A 452 -13.03 -6.83 46.68
CA GLU A 452 -13.99 -7.76 47.29
C GLU A 452 -13.29 -8.93 47.99
N ARG A 453 -12.19 -9.47 47.40
CA ARG A 453 -11.35 -10.49 48.04
C ARG A 453 -10.72 -9.98 49.34
N LEU A 454 -10.26 -8.73 49.34
CA LEU A 454 -9.66 -8.10 50.50
C LEU A 454 -10.71 -7.93 51.63
N LYS A 455 -11.95 -7.52 51.28
CA LYS A 455 -13.09 -7.41 52.20
C LYS A 455 -13.47 -8.78 52.80
N ALA A 456 -13.53 -9.82 51.95
CA ALA A 456 -13.78 -11.21 52.40
C ALA A 456 -12.72 -11.69 53.38
N ARG A 457 -11.44 -11.42 53.13
CA ARG A 457 -10.35 -11.73 54.05
C ARG A 457 -10.46 -10.99 55.39
N ALA A 458 -10.81 -9.69 55.34
CA ALA A 458 -11.04 -8.91 56.57
C ALA A 458 -12.21 -9.44 57.39
N ALA A 459 -13.26 -9.93 56.72
CA ALA A 459 -14.42 -10.58 57.37
C ALA A 459 -14.16 -12.05 57.79
N LYS A 460 -12.96 -12.60 57.51
CA LYS A 460 -12.58 -14.01 57.70
C LYS A 460 -13.44 -15.00 56.89
N ASP A 461 -14.05 -14.55 55.79
CA ASP A 461 -14.71 -15.40 54.80
C ASP A 461 -13.69 -15.96 53.80
N TRP A 462 -13.01 -17.00 54.23
CA TRP A 462 -11.97 -17.65 53.43
C TRP A 462 -12.53 -18.32 52.18
N ALA A 463 -13.79 -18.82 52.27
CA ALA A 463 -14.44 -19.47 51.14
C ALA A 463 -14.72 -18.49 49.98
N ALA A 464 -15.18 -17.28 50.29
CA ALA A 464 -15.36 -16.23 49.27
C ALA A 464 -14.01 -15.76 48.70
N SER A 465 -12.99 -15.58 49.55
CA SER A 465 -11.64 -15.19 49.12
C SER A 465 -11.02 -16.20 48.17
N ASP A 466 -11.15 -17.51 48.44
CA ASP A 466 -10.61 -18.56 47.58
C ASP A 466 -11.38 -18.69 46.28
N ARG A 467 -12.72 -18.58 46.29
CA ARG A 467 -13.52 -18.56 45.04
C ARG A 467 -13.09 -17.45 44.07
N ILE A 468 -12.83 -16.25 44.60
CA ILE A 468 -12.38 -15.13 43.77
C ILE A 468 -10.99 -15.42 43.17
N ARG A 469 -10.05 -15.89 43.97
CA ARG A 469 -8.71 -16.27 43.50
C ARG A 469 -8.77 -17.34 42.43
N ASP A 470 -9.52 -18.41 42.68
CA ASP A 470 -9.61 -19.55 41.78
C ASP A 470 -10.37 -19.21 40.51
N GLY A 471 -11.38 -18.30 40.58
CA GLY A 471 -12.05 -17.73 39.42
C GLY A 471 -11.14 -16.87 38.55
N LEU A 472 -10.30 -16.03 39.17
CA LEU A 472 -9.30 -15.23 38.45
C LEU A 472 -8.24 -16.13 37.78
N ALA A 473 -7.76 -17.17 38.50
CA ALA A 473 -6.82 -18.14 37.94
C ALA A 473 -7.42 -18.91 36.75
N ALA A 474 -8.70 -19.31 36.83
CA ALA A 474 -9.41 -19.95 35.69
C ALA A 474 -9.59 -19.04 34.50
N ALA A 475 -9.57 -17.73 34.69
CA ALA A 475 -9.58 -16.70 33.62
C ALA A 475 -8.19 -16.33 33.12
N GLY A 476 -7.11 -17.04 33.53
CA GLY A 476 -5.73 -16.73 33.11
C GLY A 476 -5.13 -15.53 33.85
N ILE A 477 -5.63 -15.19 35.04
CA ILE A 477 -5.16 -14.05 35.83
C ILE A 477 -4.49 -14.58 37.11
N ARG A 478 -3.19 -14.40 37.23
CA ARG A 478 -2.42 -14.80 38.40
C ARG A 478 -2.38 -13.68 39.45
N VAL A 479 -2.85 -13.97 40.63
CA VAL A 479 -2.84 -13.03 41.78
C VAL A 479 -1.65 -13.32 42.71
N LYS A 480 -0.88 -12.25 43.02
CA LYS A 480 0.26 -12.29 43.95
C LYS A 480 -0.09 -11.49 45.22
N ASP A 481 -0.23 -12.14 46.35
CA ASP A 481 -0.48 -11.48 47.64
C ASP A 481 0.76 -10.76 48.16
N ARG A 482 0.61 -9.52 48.62
CA ARG A 482 1.62 -8.72 49.29
C ARG A 482 1.17 -8.29 50.68
N LYS A 483 2.09 -7.77 51.50
CA LYS A 483 1.78 -7.29 52.86
C LYS A 483 0.71 -6.16 52.91
N ALA A 484 0.57 -5.42 51.83
CA ALA A 484 -0.31 -4.24 51.72
C ALA A 484 -1.25 -4.32 50.51
N GLY A 485 -1.72 -5.53 50.10
CA GLY A 485 -2.62 -5.67 48.94
C GLY A 485 -2.33 -6.91 48.10
N SER A 486 -2.86 -6.97 46.90
CA SER A 486 -2.58 -8.02 45.91
C SER A 486 -2.23 -7.37 44.57
N ASP A 487 -1.17 -7.86 43.92
CA ASP A 487 -0.87 -7.57 42.53
C ASP A 487 -1.38 -8.69 41.63
N TRP A 488 -1.51 -8.43 40.37
CA TRP A 488 -1.94 -9.43 39.41
C TRP A 488 -1.20 -9.30 38.06
N GLU A 489 -1.14 -10.40 37.31
CA GLU A 489 -0.60 -10.47 35.98
C GLU A 489 -1.45 -11.42 35.12
N LEU A 490 -1.52 -11.16 33.80
CA LEU A 490 -2.09 -12.11 32.82
C LEU A 490 -1.06 -13.21 32.55
N GLU A 491 -1.51 -14.48 32.55
CA GLU A 491 -0.68 -15.64 32.14
C GLU A 491 -0.57 -15.80 30.62
#